data_6468cedfa1fe02bebb0c3d244be009b4
#
_entry.id   6468cedfa1fe02bebb0c3d244be009b4
#
_cell.length_a   1.000
_cell.length_b   1.000
_cell.length_c   1.000
_cell.angle_alpha   90.00
_cell.angle_beta   90.00
_cell.angle_gamma   90.00
#
_symmetry.space_group_name_H-M   'P 1'
#
loop_
_entity.id
_entity.type
_entity.pdbx_description
1 polymer ?
#
loop_
_entity_poly.entity_id
_entity_poly.type
_entity_poly.pdbx_seq_one_letter_code
_entity_poly.pdbx_strand_id
1 'polypeptide(L)'
;MAEEKSSGCSPESCSSCAHAGSCSSAKKDLKAPANPYSQVKKVIGVVSGKGGVGKSMVTASLARMMVQQGYSVGILDADITGPSIPRLMGLEHAQAFGTNDAIEPVVDKDGIKVMSLNFLMEDENQPVVWRGPIVANAVKQFWTDVVWEELDYLFIDMPPGTGDVALTVLQSLPVSGVIMVSTPQPMVSMIVSKAINMCKQVKVEVLGIIENMSYVVCPDCGKRIEIFQHRNVEDFVRENEVPLWAELPMMDSISRIYKDDDFDTETAQQMYAWISPAADQLIEKMGK
;
A
#
# COMPACT_ATOMS: atom_id res chain seq x y z
N MET A 1 12.72 -54.47 9.52
CA MET A 1 12.69 -53.04 9.40
C MET A 1 12.01 -52.74 8.07
N ALA A 2 10.75 -52.37 8.10
CA ALA A 2 9.94 -52.08 6.90
C ALA A 2 9.92 -50.56 6.70
N GLU A 3 10.45 -50.12 5.58
CA GLU A 3 10.33 -48.73 5.12
C GLU A 3 8.89 -48.45 4.68
N GLU A 4 8.14 -47.69 5.46
CA GLU A 4 6.87 -47.07 5.01
C GLU A 4 7.17 -46.02 3.95
N LYS A 5 6.87 -46.34 2.69
CA LYS A 5 6.78 -45.39 1.61
C LYS A 5 5.56 -44.49 1.86
N SER A 6 5.81 -43.23 2.24
CA SER A 6 4.77 -42.21 2.24
C SER A 6 4.32 -41.94 0.79
N SER A 7 3.08 -42.38 0.46
CA SER A 7 2.40 -42.08 -0.78
C SER A 7 2.22 -40.55 -0.90
N GLY A 8 2.92 -39.91 -1.81
CA GLY A 8 2.82 -38.49 -2.06
C GLY A 8 1.42 -38.11 -2.52
N CYS A 9 0.73 -37.28 -1.74
CA CYS A 9 -0.51 -36.60 -2.17
C CYS A 9 -0.16 -35.56 -3.23
N SER A 10 -0.85 -35.59 -4.37
CA SER A 10 -0.75 -34.51 -5.36
C SER A 10 -1.68 -33.36 -4.98
N PRO A 11 -1.35 -32.09 -5.33
CA PRO A 11 -2.20 -30.91 -5.01
C PRO A 11 -3.63 -31.01 -5.53
N GLU A 12 -3.87 -31.80 -6.58
CA GLU A 12 -5.18 -31.95 -7.23
C GLU A 12 -6.11 -32.92 -6.47
N SER A 13 -5.58 -33.78 -5.61
CA SER A 13 -6.35 -34.73 -4.83
C SER A 13 -6.82 -34.21 -3.44
N CYS A 14 -6.38 -32.99 -3.05
CA CYS A 14 -6.70 -32.43 -1.74
C CYS A 14 -8.15 -31.95 -1.60
N SER A 15 -8.81 -31.58 -2.68
CA SER A 15 -10.20 -31.06 -2.64
C SER A 15 -11.25 -32.13 -2.38
N SER A 16 -10.91 -33.42 -2.59
CA SER A 16 -11.80 -34.57 -2.36
C SER A 16 -11.33 -35.50 -1.24
N CYS A 17 -10.31 -35.10 -0.47
CA CYS A 17 -9.72 -35.94 0.56
C CYS A 17 -10.56 -35.92 1.85
N ALA A 18 -10.95 -37.09 2.37
CA ALA A 18 -11.73 -37.25 3.61
C ALA A 18 -10.97 -36.72 4.87
N HIS A 19 -9.69 -36.48 4.80
CA HIS A 19 -8.85 -35.98 5.88
C HIS A 19 -8.32 -34.55 5.63
N ALA A 20 -8.94 -33.78 4.72
CA ALA A 20 -8.49 -32.44 4.35
C ALA A 20 -8.33 -31.46 5.55
N GLY A 21 -9.18 -31.61 6.57
CA GLY A 21 -9.17 -30.78 7.78
C GLY A 21 -8.03 -31.04 8.78
N SER A 22 -7.39 -32.24 8.69
CA SER A 22 -6.32 -32.67 9.62
C SER A 22 -4.97 -32.92 8.94
N CYS A 23 -4.87 -32.69 7.61
CA CYS A 23 -3.68 -32.95 6.85
C CYS A 23 -2.63 -31.82 7.03
N SER A 24 -1.45 -32.14 7.54
CA SER A 24 -0.34 -31.20 7.70
C SER A 24 0.23 -30.67 6.37
N SER A 25 -0.08 -31.33 5.25
CA SER A 25 0.31 -30.97 3.89
C SER A 25 -0.72 -30.10 3.16
N ALA A 26 -1.93 -29.88 3.73
CA ALA A 26 -2.90 -28.95 3.17
C ALA A 26 -2.31 -27.53 3.26
N LYS A 27 -2.19 -26.83 2.12
CA LYS A 27 -1.84 -25.40 2.11
C LYS A 27 -2.95 -24.68 2.88
N LYS A 28 -2.70 -24.35 4.15
CA LYS A 28 -3.57 -23.43 4.89
C LYS A 28 -3.59 -22.11 4.12
N ASP A 29 -4.78 -21.70 3.71
CA ASP A 29 -4.96 -20.33 3.23
C ASP A 29 -4.63 -19.42 4.41
N LEU A 30 -3.52 -18.66 4.29
CA LEU A 30 -3.05 -17.78 5.33
C LEU A 30 -3.82 -16.45 5.36
N LYS A 31 -4.71 -16.25 4.37
CA LYS A 31 -5.47 -15.02 4.25
C LYS A 31 -6.50 -14.90 5.36
N ALA A 32 -6.50 -13.75 6.03
CA ALA A 32 -7.49 -13.42 7.04
C ALA A 32 -8.85 -13.14 6.37
N PRO A 33 -9.96 -13.60 6.96
CA PRO A 33 -11.27 -13.20 6.49
C PRO A 33 -11.46 -11.69 6.67
N ALA A 34 -12.24 -11.08 5.78
CA ALA A 34 -12.67 -9.69 5.98
C ALA A 34 -13.66 -9.61 7.15
N ASN A 35 -13.81 -8.38 7.69
CA ASN A 35 -14.92 -8.10 8.60
C ASN A 35 -16.26 -8.47 7.95
N PRO A 36 -17.21 -9.11 8.65
CA PRO A 36 -18.49 -9.53 8.08
C PRO A 36 -19.34 -8.38 7.50
N TYR A 37 -19.11 -7.17 7.98
CA TYR A 37 -19.81 -5.97 7.53
C TYR A 37 -19.02 -5.18 6.46
N SER A 38 -17.95 -5.78 5.92
CA SER A 38 -17.07 -5.14 4.94
C SER A 38 -17.08 -5.89 3.61
N GLN A 39 -17.23 -5.15 2.52
CA GLN A 39 -17.08 -5.66 1.16
C GLN A 39 -16.09 -4.79 0.40
N VAL A 40 -14.83 -5.23 0.34
CA VAL A 40 -13.76 -4.52 -0.36
C VAL A 40 -13.47 -5.22 -1.68
N LYS A 41 -13.68 -4.52 -2.81
CA LYS A 41 -13.51 -5.13 -4.14
C LYS A 41 -12.04 -5.34 -4.50
N LYS A 42 -11.20 -4.33 -4.26
CA LYS A 42 -9.77 -4.34 -4.62
C LYS A 42 -8.92 -3.87 -3.44
N VAL A 43 -7.93 -4.66 -3.07
CA VAL A 43 -6.95 -4.32 -2.02
C VAL A 43 -5.60 -4.08 -2.71
N ILE A 44 -5.09 -2.86 -2.64
CA ILE A 44 -3.87 -2.43 -3.34
C ILE A 44 -2.80 -2.07 -2.31
N GLY A 45 -1.70 -2.84 -2.30
CA GLY A 45 -0.54 -2.50 -1.49
C GLY A 45 0.30 -1.40 -2.13
N VAL A 46 0.68 -0.38 -1.37
CA VAL A 46 1.69 0.60 -1.81
C VAL A 46 2.99 0.29 -1.08
N VAL A 47 4.01 -0.10 -1.82
CA VAL A 47 5.26 -0.62 -1.29
C VAL A 47 6.44 0.24 -1.72
N SER A 48 7.51 0.25 -0.93
CA SER A 48 8.76 0.91 -1.28
C SER A 48 9.96 0.11 -0.82
N GLY A 49 11.04 0.18 -1.56
CA GLY A 49 12.29 -0.51 -1.20
C GLY A 49 13.00 0.09 0.01
N LYS A 50 12.81 1.38 0.29
CA LYS A 50 13.40 2.11 1.43
C LYS A 50 12.43 3.16 1.97
N GLY A 51 12.70 3.66 3.18
CA GLY A 51 11.98 4.79 3.77
C GLY A 51 12.33 6.13 3.10
N GLY A 52 11.43 7.11 3.24
CA GLY A 52 11.66 8.48 2.77
C GLY A 52 11.50 8.71 1.26
N VAL A 53 10.93 7.76 0.51
CA VAL A 53 10.65 7.92 -0.93
C VAL A 53 9.29 8.60 -1.22
N GLY A 54 8.53 8.95 -0.18
CA GLY A 54 7.20 9.55 -0.34
C GLY A 54 6.07 8.55 -0.57
N LYS A 55 6.24 7.29 -0.16
CA LYS A 55 5.24 6.22 -0.28
C LYS A 55 3.85 6.65 0.22
N SER A 56 3.77 7.11 1.46
CA SER A 56 2.50 7.50 2.09
C SER A 56 1.85 8.71 1.41
N MET A 57 2.66 9.66 0.92
CA MET A 57 2.18 10.78 0.11
C MET A 57 1.55 10.29 -1.20
N VAL A 58 2.20 9.37 -1.89
CA VAL A 58 1.65 8.74 -3.11
C VAL A 58 0.37 7.99 -2.80
N THR A 59 0.32 7.25 -1.66
CA THR A 59 -0.88 6.53 -1.21
C THR A 59 -2.05 7.49 -1.01
N ALA A 60 -1.85 8.58 -0.25
CA ALA A 60 -2.89 9.58 0.00
C ALA A 60 -3.34 10.27 -1.30
N SER A 61 -2.41 10.59 -2.20
CA SER A 61 -2.73 11.26 -3.47
C SER A 61 -3.50 10.35 -4.43
N LEU A 62 -3.13 9.07 -4.51
CA LEU A 62 -3.89 8.09 -5.29
C LEU A 62 -5.30 7.91 -4.73
N ALA A 63 -5.45 7.78 -3.41
CA ALA A 63 -6.75 7.63 -2.78
C ALA A 63 -7.68 8.80 -3.12
N ARG A 64 -7.20 10.03 -2.99
CA ARG A 64 -7.97 11.23 -3.33
C ARG A 64 -8.31 11.32 -4.82
N MET A 65 -7.36 10.99 -5.69
CA MET A 65 -7.62 10.95 -7.14
C MET A 65 -8.72 9.92 -7.48
N MET A 66 -8.71 8.76 -6.83
CA MET A 66 -9.73 7.74 -7.04
C MET A 66 -11.12 8.21 -6.57
N VAL A 67 -11.20 8.93 -5.44
CA VAL A 67 -12.46 9.54 -4.98
C VAL A 67 -12.96 10.59 -5.97
N GLN A 68 -12.09 11.43 -6.53
CA GLN A 68 -12.46 12.39 -7.57
C GLN A 68 -13.00 11.71 -8.84
N GLN A 69 -12.58 10.49 -9.12
CA GLN A 69 -13.10 9.67 -10.21
C GLN A 69 -14.37 8.89 -9.83
N GLY A 70 -14.92 9.10 -8.62
CA GLY A 70 -16.18 8.56 -8.17
C GLY A 70 -16.13 7.18 -7.51
N TYR A 71 -14.94 6.71 -7.09
CA TYR A 71 -14.79 5.45 -6.38
C TYR A 71 -14.88 5.65 -4.86
N SER A 72 -15.41 4.64 -4.16
CA SER A 72 -15.35 4.55 -2.70
C SER A 72 -13.99 3.98 -2.27
N VAL A 73 -13.29 4.71 -1.40
CA VAL A 73 -11.87 4.44 -1.09
C VAL A 73 -11.62 4.38 0.40
N GLY A 74 -10.74 3.45 0.79
CA GLY A 74 -10.17 3.39 2.14
C GLY A 74 -8.64 3.38 2.11
N ILE A 75 -8.02 3.78 3.22
CA ILE A 75 -6.58 3.67 3.46
C ILE A 75 -6.34 2.94 4.78
N LEU A 76 -5.57 1.85 4.73
CA LEU A 76 -5.05 1.14 5.88
C LEU A 76 -3.56 1.48 6.02
N ASP A 77 -3.22 2.20 7.10
CA ASP A 77 -1.84 2.54 7.43
C ASP A 77 -1.18 1.36 8.15
N ALA A 78 -0.33 0.63 7.42
CA ALA A 78 0.42 -0.51 7.93
C ALA A 78 1.85 -0.14 8.34
N ASP A 79 2.28 1.13 8.17
CA ASP A 79 3.56 1.64 8.66
C ASP A 79 3.48 2.08 10.12
N ILE A 80 3.21 1.12 11.00
CA ILE A 80 2.94 1.34 12.44
C ILE A 80 4.09 2.07 13.16
N THR A 81 5.32 1.90 12.68
CA THR A 81 6.51 2.50 13.31
C THR A 81 6.73 3.97 12.95
N GLY A 82 6.13 4.44 11.88
CA GLY A 82 6.22 5.81 11.38
C GLY A 82 4.95 6.23 10.67
N PRO A 83 3.78 6.12 11.32
CA PRO A 83 2.51 6.38 10.67
C PRO A 83 2.42 7.85 10.24
N SER A 84 2.27 8.05 8.95
CA SER A 84 2.21 9.39 8.33
C SER A 84 0.88 9.69 7.66
N ILE A 85 0.04 8.68 7.43
CA ILE A 85 -1.26 8.84 6.79
C ILE A 85 -2.20 9.79 7.57
N PRO A 86 -2.34 9.71 8.91
CA PRO A 86 -3.20 10.65 9.63
C PRO A 86 -2.86 12.11 9.35
N ARG A 87 -1.56 12.44 9.35
CA ARG A 87 -1.07 13.80 9.08
C ARG A 87 -1.30 14.23 7.64
N LEU A 88 -1.10 13.32 6.68
CA LEU A 88 -1.32 13.58 5.26
C LEU A 88 -2.80 13.74 4.90
N MET A 89 -3.69 13.19 5.74
CA MET A 89 -5.14 13.29 5.54
C MET A 89 -5.78 14.41 6.38
N GLY A 90 -4.98 15.16 7.18
CA GLY A 90 -5.50 16.21 8.06
C GLY A 90 -6.29 15.66 9.26
N LEU A 91 -5.92 14.47 9.72
CA LEU A 91 -6.62 13.71 10.76
C LEU A 91 -5.76 13.51 12.02
N GLU A 92 -4.79 14.40 12.29
CA GLU A 92 -3.82 14.24 13.39
C GLU A 92 -4.48 14.09 14.76
N HIS A 93 -5.62 14.74 14.96
CA HIS A 93 -6.32 14.74 16.25
C HIS A 93 -7.55 13.84 16.28
N ALA A 94 -7.76 13.06 15.20
CA ALA A 94 -8.89 12.17 15.14
C ALA A 94 -8.64 10.90 15.98
N GLN A 95 -9.72 10.34 16.51
CA GLN A 95 -9.71 9.09 17.25
C GLN A 95 -10.68 8.10 16.59
N ALA A 96 -10.27 6.86 16.46
CA ALA A 96 -11.17 5.79 16.05
C ALA A 96 -11.94 5.27 17.26
N PHE A 97 -13.22 5.02 17.07
CA PHE A 97 -14.08 4.46 18.09
C PHE A 97 -14.43 3.01 17.72
N GLY A 98 -14.53 2.17 18.74
CA GLY A 98 -14.87 0.78 18.52
C GLY A 98 -15.52 0.12 19.74
N THR A 99 -16.21 -0.94 19.46
CA THR A 99 -16.65 -1.93 20.46
C THR A 99 -15.66 -3.09 20.49
N ASN A 100 -15.90 -4.10 21.34
CA ASN A 100 -15.03 -5.29 21.38
C ASN A 100 -14.98 -6.07 20.05
N ASP A 101 -15.97 -5.89 19.18
CA ASP A 101 -16.16 -6.70 17.98
C ASP A 101 -16.05 -5.90 16.67
N ALA A 102 -15.99 -4.57 16.73
CA ALA A 102 -15.97 -3.71 15.54
C ALA A 102 -15.30 -2.36 15.82
N ILE A 103 -14.44 -1.92 14.90
CA ILE A 103 -13.78 -0.60 14.92
C ILE A 103 -14.32 0.21 13.76
N GLU A 104 -14.77 1.43 14.01
CA GLU A 104 -15.15 2.35 12.95
C GLU A 104 -13.92 3.10 12.43
N PRO A 105 -13.64 3.10 11.11
CA PRO A 105 -12.55 3.89 10.57
C PRO A 105 -12.86 5.39 10.68
N VAL A 106 -11.83 6.20 10.77
CA VAL A 106 -11.98 7.65 10.69
C VAL A 106 -12.27 8.01 9.23
N VAL A 107 -13.22 8.94 9.01
CA VAL A 107 -13.58 9.40 7.66
C VAL A 107 -13.06 10.83 7.49
N ASP A 108 -12.32 11.07 6.41
CA ASP A 108 -11.87 12.42 6.07
C ASP A 108 -12.96 13.25 5.38
N LYS A 109 -12.66 14.50 5.06
CA LYS A 109 -13.58 15.43 4.40
C LYS A 109 -14.05 14.99 3.01
N ASP A 110 -13.25 14.18 2.33
CA ASP A 110 -13.51 13.67 0.98
C ASP A 110 -14.25 12.32 1.00
N GLY A 111 -14.58 11.81 2.21
CA GLY A 111 -15.26 10.53 2.40
C GLY A 111 -14.31 9.32 2.38
N ILE A 112 -13.00 9.53 2.43
CA ILE A 112 -12.02 8.44 2.49
C ILE A 112 -12.01 7.86 3.90
N LYS A 113 -12.19 6.54 4.01
CA LYS A 113 -12.09 5.81 5.28
C LYS A 113 -10.64 5.51 5.60
N VAL A 114 -10.18 5.94 6.76
CA VAL A 114 -8.77 5.79 7.16
C VAL A 114 -8.66 5.02 8.47
N MET A 115 -7.77 4.05 8.52
CA MET A 115 -7.39 3.37 9.75
C MET A 115 -5.89 3.38 9.94
N SER A 116 -5.45 3.90 11.09
CA SER A 116 -4.06 3.94 11.53
C SER A 116 -3.99 3.64 13.02
N LEU A 117 -2.87 3.09 13.48
CA LEU A 117 -2.64 2.87 14.91
C LEU A 117 -2.73 4.16 15.73
N ASN A 118 -2.32 5.29 15.15
CA ASN A 118 -2.37 6.59 15.83
C ASN A 118 -3.78 6.96 16.31
N PHE A 119 -4.82 6.53 15.61
CA PHE A 119 -6.21 6.79 16.02
C PHE A 119 -6.66 6.03 17.28
N LEU A 120 -5.88 5.03 17.69
CA LEU A 120 -6.13 4.22 18.89
C LEU A 120 -5.21 4.60 20.07
N MET A 121 -4.30 5.56 19.86
CA MET A 121 -3.34 6.00 20.86
C MET A 121 -3.82 7.31 21.51
N GLU A 122 -3.58 7.44 22.83
CA GLU A 122 -3.87 8.70 23.57
C GLU A 122 -2.88 9.82 23.23
N ASP A 123 -1.62 9.46 22.90
CA ASP A 123 -0.56 10.39 22.52
C ASP A 123 0.12 9.88 21.25
N GLU A 124 -0.01 10.63 20.14
CA GLU A 124 0.59 10.30 18.84
C GLU A 124 2.13 10.25 18.87
N ASN A 125 2.76 10.93 19.84
CA ASN A 125 4.22 10.98 20.01
C ASN A 125 4.76 9.82 20.83
N GLN A 126 3.89 8.98 21.39
CA GLN A 126 4.33 7.82 22.15
C GLN A 126 5.02 6.80 21.22
N PRO A 127 6.29 6.45 21.48
CA PRO A 127 6.99 5.51 20.61
C PRO A 127 6.37 4.12 20.69
N VAL A 128 6.03 3.58 19.54
CA VAL A 128 5.55 2.19 19.41
C VAL A 128 6.76 1.26 19.30
N VAL A 129 7.13 0.60 20.40
CA VAL A 129 8.26 -0.34 20.45
C VAL A 129 7.73 -1.77 20.29
N TRP A 130 7.11 -2.07 19.15
CA TRP A 130 6.57 -3.39 18.88
C TRP A 130 7.52 -4.20 18.00
N ARG A 131 7.54 -5.51 18.23
CA ARG A 131 8.30 -6.44 17.38
C ARG A 131 7.45 -6.82 16.16
N GLY A 132 8.13 -7.20 15.08
CA GLY A 132 7.51 -7.52 13.79
C GLY A 132 6.20 -8.36 13.86
N PRO A 133 6.13 -9.46 14.62
CA PRO A 133 4.90 -10.26 14.73
C PRO A 133 3.72 -9.51 15.36
N ILE A 134 3.96 -8.60 16.31
CA ILE A 134 2.91 -7.78 16.92
C ILE A 134 2.38 -6.77 15.91
N VAL A 135 3.28 -6.12 15.17
CA VAL A 135 2.93 -5.17 14.10
C VAL A 135 2.09 -5.86 13.03
N ALA A 136 2.51 -7.02 12.55
CA ALA A 136 1.78 -7.77 11.54
C ALA A 136 0.39 -8.22 12.02
N ASN A 137 0.27 -8.60 13.30
CA ASN A 137 -1.03 -8.92 13.90
C ASN A 137 -1.95 -7.70 14.00
N ALA A 138 -1.43 -6.52 14.35
CA ALA A 138 -2.22 -5.29 14.40
C ALA A 138 -2.76 -4.92 13.00
N VAL A 139 -1.92 -5.00 11.97
CA VAL A 139 -2.37 -4.76 10.59
C VAL A 139 -3.44 -5.77 10.17
N LYS A 140 -3.29 -7.03 10.59
CA LYS A 140 -4.31 -8.06 10.35
C LYS A 140 -5.63 -7.73 11.07
N GLN A 141 -5.57 -7.25 12.31
CA GLN A 141 -6.75 -6.80 13.06
C GLN A 141 -7.42 -5.61 12.38
N PHE A 142 -6.69 -4.66 11.82
CA PHE A 142 -7.28 -3.57 11.03
C PHE A 142 -8.02 -4.06 9.79
N TRP A 143 -7.68 -5.22 9.27
CA TRP A 143 -8.45 -5.86 8.21
C TRP A 143 -9.68 -6.59 8.74
N THR A 144 -9.56 -7.35 9.86
CA THR A 144 -10.62 -8.23 10.37
C THR A 144 -11.66 -7.49 11.22
N ASP A 145 -11.24 -6.45 11.97
CA ASP A 145 -12.05 -5.84 13.01
C ASP A 145 -12.62 -4.47 12.60
N VAL A 146 -11.99 -3.80 11.60
CA VAL A 146 -12.48 -2.53 11.07
C VAL A 146 -13.65 -2.74 10.11
N VAL A 147 -14.71 -1.95 10.28
CA VAL A 147 -15.90 -1.96 9.43
C VAL A 147 -15.66 -1.04 8.23
N TRP A 148 -15.08 -1.59 7.16
CA TRP A 148 -14.80 -0.85 5.94
C TRP A 148 -16.05 -0.57 5.10
N GLU A 149 -17.18 -1.28 5.36
CA GLU A 149 -18.41 -1.26 4.55
C GLU A 149 -18.12 -1.60 3.08
N GLU A 150 -18.79 -0.92 2.14
CA GLU A 150 -18.57 -1.13 0.70
C GLU A 150 -17.47 -0.20 0.19
N LEU A 151 -16.34 -0.78 -0.23
CA LEU A 151 -15.23 -0.07 -0.86
C LEU A 151 -14.91 -0.64 -2.24
N ASP A 152 -14.67 0.25 -3.21
CA ASP A 152 -14.11 -0.13 -4.50
C ASP A 152 -12.61 -0.45 -4.34
N TYR A 153 -11.90 0.40 -3.59
CA TYR A 153 -10.46 0.27 -3.37
C TYR A 153 -10.09 0.49 -1.91
N LEU A 154 -9.24 -0.40 -1.38
CA LEU A 154 -8.54 -0.21 -0.11
C LEU A 154 -7.04 -0.16 -0.39
N PHE A 155 -6.42 0.99 -0.18
CA PHE A 155 -4.98 1.15 -0.25
C PHE A 155 -4.34 0.75 1.08
N ILE A 156 -3.31 -0.07 1.03
CA ILE A 156 -2.50 -0.41 2.21
C ILE A 156 -1.18 0.34 2.09
N ASP A 157 -0.95 1.30 2.96
CA ASP A 157 0.35 1.98 3.08
C ASP A 157 1.32 1.07 3.83
N MET A 158 2.16 0.34 3.08
CA MET A 158 3.01 -0.72 3.61
C MET A 158 4.22 -0.17 4.38
N PRO A 159 4.76 -0.88 5.37
CA PRO A 159 6.05 -0.50 5.95
C PRO A 159 7.16 -0.53 4.88
N PRO A 160 8.18 0.34 4.99
CA PRO A 160 9.25 0.41 4.01
C PRO A 160 10.13 -0.86 4.03
N GLY A 161 10.67 -1.20 2.87
CA GLY A 161 11.60 -2.32 2.70
C GLY A 161 10.92 -3.67 2.46
N THR A 162 11.73 -4.73 2.56
CA THR A 162 11.35 -6.12 2.26
C THR A 162 11.38 -7.00 3.52
N GLY A 163 11.10 -6.41 4.67
CA GLY A 163 11.16 -7.10 5.96
C GLY A 163 9.95 -8.01 6.23
N ASP A 164 10.03 -8.74 7.34
CA ASP A 164 9.04 -9.75 7.74
C ASP A 164 7.61 -9.19 7.86
N VAL A 165 7.48 -7.92 8.26
CA VAL A 165 6.15 -7.28 8.41
C VAL A 165 5.48 -7.14 7.04
N ALA A 166 6.21 -6.56 6.06
CA ALA A 166 5.68 -6.40 4.70
C ALA A 166 5.31 -7.76 4.09
N LEU A 167 6.17 -8.76 4.25
CA LEU A 167 5.92 -10.13 3.78
C LEU A 167 4.66 -10.73 4.43
N THR A 168 4.53 -10.60 5.76
CA THR A 168 3.38 -11.15 6.50
C THR A 168 2.09 -10.48 6.09
N VAL A 169 2.08 -9.15 5.90
CA VAL A 169 0.90 -8.41 5.44
C VAL A 169 0.47 -8.89 4.05
N LEU A 170 1.40 -9.01 3.09
CA LEU A 170 1.12 -9.51 1.74
C LEU A 170 0.59 -10.96 1.73
N GLN A 171 1.00 -11.78 2.69
CA GLN A 171 0.52 -13.16 2.83
C GLN A 171 -0.82 -13.26 3.55
N SER A 172 -1.07 -12.37 4.52
CA SER A 172 -2.23 -12.44 5.40
C SER A 172 -3.46 -11.71 4.86
N LEU A 173 -3.28 -10.67 4.04
CA LEU A 173 -4.38 -9.91 3.46
C LEU A 173 -4.64 -10.32 2.01
N PRO A 174 -5.89 -10.17 1.50
CA PRO A 174 -6.24 -10.54 0.12
C PRO A 174 -5.78 -9.49 -0.88
N VAL A 175 -4.47 -9.14 -0.87
CA VAL A 175 -3.91 -8.11 -1.76
C VAL A 175 -4.08 -8.51 -3.21
N SER A 176 -4.74 -7.66 -4.00
CA SER A 176 -5.02 -7.85 -5.43
C SER A 176 -3.79 -7.52 -6.29
N GLY A 177 -2.94 -6.62 -5.82
CA GLY A 177 -1.69 -6.23 -6.46
C GLY A 177 -1.00 -5.12 -5.68
N VAL A 178 0.22 -4.78 -6.08
CA VAL A 178 1.00 -3.73 -5.43
C VAL A 178 1.48 -2.67 -6.42
N ILE A 179 1.53 -1.42 -5.96
CA ILE A 179 2.18 -0.30 -6.64
C ILE A 179 3.50 -0.05 -5.95
N MET A 180 4.58 0.03 -6.73
CA MET A 180 5.92 0.29 -6.22
C MET A 180 6.22 1.79 -6.27
N VAL A 181 6.59 2.39 -5.13
CA VAL A 181 7.08 3.78 -5.08
C VAL A 181 8.60 3.78 -4.95
N SER A 182 9.25 4.51 -5.84
CA SER A 182 10.70 4.59 -5.97
C SER A 182 11.16 6.04 -6.13
N THR A 183 12.47 6.24 -6.15
CA THR A 183 13.14 7.51 -6.51
C THR A 183 14.28 7.20 -7.47
N PRO A 184 14.72 8.13 -8.34
CA PRO A 184 15.69 7.87 -9.41
C PRO A 184 17.14 7.69 -8.93
N GLN A 185 17.37 7.47 -7.64
CA GLN A 185 18.71 7.27 -7.09
C GLN A 185 19.31 5.93 -7.54
N PRO A 186 20.58 5.88 -7.97
CA PRO A 186 21.19 4.67 -8.55
C PRO A 186 21.15 3.42 -7.67
N MET A 187 21.26 3.58 -6.34
CA MET A 187 21.22 2.45 -5.40
C MET A 187 19.81 1.88 -5.15
N VAL A 188 18.77 2.60 -5.55
CA VAL A 188 17.38 2.22 -5.28
C VAL A 188 16.94 1.05 -6.16
N SER A 189 17.49 0.92 -7.35
CA SER A 189 17.12 -0.14 -8.28
C SER A 189 17.32 -1.54 -7.76
N MET A 190 18.44 -1.80 -7.08
CA MET A 190 18.68 -3.11 -6.47
C MET A 190 17.65 -3.40 -5.37
N ILE A 191 17.27 -2.37 -4.59
CA ILE A 191 16.31 -2.52 -3.51
C ILE A 191 14.90 -2.72 -4.08
N VAL A 192 14.55 -2.00 -5.15
CA VAL A 192 13.27 -2.17 -5.86
C VAL A 192 13.18 -3.57 -6.47
N SER A 193 14.26 -4.06 -7.12
CA SER A 193 14.29 -5.43 -7.65
C SER A 193 14.10 -6.49 -6.54
N LYS A 194 14.66 -6.28 -5.35
CA LYS A 194 14.41 -7.15 -4.19
C LYS A 194 12.94 -7.13 -3.76
N ALA A 195 12.30 -5.96 -3.74
CA ALA A 195 10.89 -5.84 -3.38
C ALA A 195 9.98 -6.49 -4.44
N ILE A 196 10.28 -6.33 -5.73
CA ILE A 196 9.59 -7.03 -6.83
C ILE A 196 9.73 -8.55 -6.66
N ASN A 197 10.93 -9.04 -6.37
CA ASN A 197 11.16 -10.48 -6.16
C ASN A 197 10.41 -11.01 -4.94
N MET A 198 10.30 -10.22 -3.85
CA MET A 198 9.46 -10.56 -2.70
C MET A 198 8.00 -10.72 -3.11
N CYS A 199 7.44 -9.77 -3.87
CA CYS A 199 6.07 -9.86 -4.38
C CYS A 199 5.87 -11.10 -5.26
N LYS A 200 6.83 -11.40 -6.15
CA LYS A 200 6.80 -12.63 -6.98
C LYS A 200 6.79 -13.90 -6.12
N GLN A 201 7.55 -13.97 -5.02
CA GLN A 201 7.57 -15.11 -4.11
C GLN A 201 6.22 -15.36 -3.42
N VAL A 202 5.51 -14.29 -3.05
CA VAL A 202 4.17 -14.39 -2.43
C VAL A 202 3.05 -14.42 -3.47
N LYS A 203 3.37 -14.41 -4.75
CA LYS A 203 2.44 -14.45 -5.89
C LYS A 203 1.48 -13.23 -5.91
N VAL A 204 1.96 -12.08 -5.50
CA VAL A 204 1.27 -10.80 -5.63
C VAL A 204 1.88 -10.05 -6.81
N GLU A 205 1.02 -9.61 -7.73
CA GLU A 205 1.47 -8.89 -8.93
C GLU A 205 1.94 -7.49 -8.59
N VAL A 206 3.07 -7.05 -9.18
CA VAL A 206 3.49 -5.65 -9.17
C VAL A 206 2.85 -4.97 -10.38
N LEU A 207 1.88 -4.10 -10.12
CA LEU A 207 1.02 -3.50 -11.14
C LEU A 207 1.77 -2.44 -11.95
N GLY A 208 2.56 -1.61 -11.25
CA GLY A 208 3.32 -0.54 -11.84
C GLY A 208 4.26 0.14 -10.85
N ILE A 209 5.08 1.04 -11.36
CA ILE A 209 6.05 1.84 -10.60
C ILE A 209 5.66 3.31 -10.70
N ILE A 210 5.70 4.01 -9.58
CA ILE A 210 5.62 5.47 -9.50
C ILE A 210 6.99 5.96 -9.04
N GLU A 211 7.67 6.72 -9.88
CA GLU A 211 8.96 7.32 -9.54
C GLU A 211 8.73 8.71 -8.98
N ASN A 212 8.93 8.87 -7.68
CA ASN A 212 8.79 10.15 -6.99
C ASN A 212 10.12 10.89 -6.92
N MET A 213 10.07 12.23 -6.82
CA MET A 213 11.27 13.09 -6.81
C MET A 213 12.15 12.90 -8.05
N SER A 214 11.53 12.63 -9.21
CA SER A 214 12.25 12.36 -10.45
C SER A 214 12.94 13.58 -11.01
N TYR A 215 12.36 14.75 -10.85
CA TYR A 215 12.88 16.01 -11.38
C TYR A 215 12.41 17.20 -10.54
N VAL A 216 13.01 18.37 -10.78
CA VAL A 216 12.55 19.67 -10.28
C VAL A 216 12.04 20.49 -11.44
N VAL A 217 10.96 21.23 -11.25
CA VAL A 217 10.48 22.23 -12.20
C VAL A 217 11.07 23.57 -11.79
N CYS A 218 11.82 24.22 -12.70
CA CYS A 218 12.35 25.55 -12.46
C CYS A 218 11.20 26.54 -12.25
N PRO A 219 11.15 27.27 -11.13
CA PRO A 219 10.05 28.19 -10.85
C PRO A 219 10.01 29.39 -11.82
N ASP A 220 11.15 29.77 -12.41
CA ASP A 220 11.23 30.94 -13.28
C ASP A 220 10.82 30.65 -14.73
N CYS A 221 11.15 29.46 -15.25
CA CYS A 221 10.98 29.17 -16.68
C CYS A 221 10.24 27.85 -16.97
N GLY A 222 9.82 27.12 -15.94
CA GLY A 222 9.09 25.85 -16.09
C GLY A 222 9.93 24.69 -16.64
N LYS A 223 11.25 24.88 -16.86
CA LYS A 223 12.11 23.81 -17.39
C LYS A 223 12.25 22.67 -16.38
N ARG A 224 12.07 21.44 -16.86
CA ARG A 224 12.37 20.21 -16.10
C ARG A 224 13.89 20.10 -15.92
N ILE A 225 14.32 19.96 -14.68
CA ILE A 225 15.73 19.77 -14.27
C ILE A 225 15.84 18.41 -13.62
N GLU A 226 16.61 17.53 -14.21
CA GLU A 226 16.88 16.21 -13.65
C GLU A 226 17.99 16.30 -12.61
N ILE A 227 17.68 15.83 -11.38
CA ILE A 227 18.60 15.92 -10.23
C ILE A 227 19.62 14.80 -10.26
N PHE A 228 19.21 13.62 -10.75
CA PHE A 228 20.06 12.45 -10.80
C PHE A 228 20.45 12.15 -12.25
N GLN A 229 21.73 11.79 -12.48
CA GLN A 229 22.19 11.36 -13.80
C GLN A 229 21.32 10.22 -14.31
N HIS A 230 20.91 10.33 -15.57
CA HIS A 230 20.02 9.39 -16.22
C HIS A 230 20.38 7.94 -15.93
N ARG A 231 19.57 7.30 -15.11
CA ARG A 231 19.37 5.90 -15.28
C ARG A 231 18.39 5.76 -16.42
N ASN A 232 18.72 4.93 -17.38
CA ASN A 232 17.77 4.64 -18.45
C ASN A 232 16.55 3.95 -17.80
N VAL A 233 15.48 4.72 -17.55
CA VAL A 233 14.23 4.24 -16.96
C VAL A 233 13.69 3.08 -17.80
N GLU A 234 13.90 3.15 -19.11
CA GLU A 234 13.53 2.07 -20.04
C GLU A 234 14.28 0.78 -19.75
N ASP A 235 15.58 0.85 -19.41
CA ASP A 235 16.36 -0.33 -19.02
C ASP A 235 15.84 -0.93 -17.71
N PHE A 236 15.50 -0.08 -16.73
CA PHE A 236 14.95 -0.53 -15.46
C PHE A 236 13.58 -1.20 -15.61
N VAL A 237 12.68 -0.59 -16.41
CA VAL A 237 11.36 -1.15 -16.73
C VAL A 237 11.52 -2.50 -17.44
N ARG A 238 12.43 -2.56 -18.43
CA ARG A 238 12.72 -3.79 -19.18
C ARG A 238 13.31 -4.90 -18.30
N GLU A 239 14.27 -4.58 -17.43
CA GLU A 239 14.89 -5.54 -16.51
C GLU A 239 13.92 -6.13 -15.49
N ASN A 240 12.94 -5.35 -15.05
CA ASN A 240 11.99 -5.77 -14.01
C ASN A 240 10.62 -6.21 -14.57
N GLU A 241 10.36 -5.99 -15.86
CA GLU A 241 9.09 -6.31 -16.54
C GLU A 241 7.87 -5.63 -15.88
N VAL A 242 8.06 -4.45 -15.28
CA VAL A 242 7.02 -3.68 -14.59
C VAL A 242 6.94 -2.27 -15.19
N PRO A 243 5.76 -1.81 -15.63
CA PRO A 243 5.62 -0.51 -16.27
C PRO A 243 5.83 0.66 -15.30
N LEU A 244 6.43 1.74 -15.80
CA LEU A 244 6.44 3.04 -15.13
C LEU A 244 5.11 3.74 -15.41
N TRP A 245 4.34 4.05 -14.34
CA TRP A 245 3.02 4.66 -14.46
C TRP A 245 3.05 6.17 -14.37
N ALA A 246 3.92 6.72 -13.51
CA ALA A 246 4.09 8.16 -13.36
C ALA A 246 5.49 8.52 -12.86
N GLU A 247 5.93 9.72 -13.23
CA GLU A 247 7.09 10.42 -12.68
C GLU A 247 6.62 11.68 -11.99
N LEU A 248 6.87 11.79 -10.70
CA LEU A 248 6.44 12.93 -9.88
C LEU A 248 7.63 13.85 -9.63
N PRO A 249 7.44 15.19 -9.71
CA PRO A 249 8.48 16.13 -9.39
C PRO A 249 8.80 16.19 -7.90
N MET A 250 9.98 16.69 -7.58
CA MET A 250 10.30 17.14 -6.24
C MET A 250 9.75 18.55 -6.03
N MET A 251 8.84 18.71 -5.06
CA MET A 251 8.20 19.97 -4.74
C MET A 251 8.38 20.32 -3.28
N ASP A 252 8.67 21.58 -3.00
CA ASP A 252 8.70 22.14 -1.63
C ASP A 252 7.29 22.32 -1.05
N SER A 253 6.32 22.54 -1.93
CA SER A 253 4.91 22.78 -1.58
C SER A 253 4.12 21.52 -1.18
N ILE A 254 4.64 20.31 -1.40
CA ILE A 254 3.96 19.07 -1.02
C ILE A 254 3.61 19.05 0.48
N SER A 255 4.50 19.57 1.33
CA SER A 255 4.22 19.66 2.78
C SER A 255 3.10 20.64 3.13
N ARG A 256 2.74 21.55 2.23
CA ARG A 256 1.68 22.54 2.41
C ARG A 256 0.33 22.03 1.95
N ILE A 257 0.27 21.18 0.93
CA ILE A 257 -0.96 20.61 0.38
C ILE A 257 -1.80 19.90 1.46
N TYR A 258 -1.13 19.38 2.48
CA TYR A 258 -1.77 18.61 3.55
C TYR A 258 -2.04 19.44 4.82
N LYS A 259 -1.56 20.69 4.88
CA LYS A 259 -1.76 21.57 6.04
C LYS A 259 -2.89 22.56 5.86
N ASP A 260 -3.16 22.95 4.63
CA ASP A 260 -4.20 23.90 4.30
C ASP A 260 -5.46 23.14 3.90
N ASP A 261 -6.61 23.49 4.54
CA ASP A 261 -7.92 22.90 4.26
C ASP A 261 -8.42 23.15 2.82
N ASP A 262 -7.71 23.99 2.06
CA ASP A 262 -8.02 24.35 0.68
C ASP A 262 -7.35 23.38 -0.32
N PHE A 263 -8.02 22.29 -0.60
CA PHE A 263 -7.67 21.37 -1.70
C PHE A 263 -7.82 21.98 -3.11
N ASP A 264 -8.43 23.15 -3.24
CA ASP A 264 -8.57 23.91 -4.49
C ASP A 264 -7.33 24.75 -4.83
N THR A 265 -6.22 24.57 -4.14
CA THR A 265 -5.00 25.28 -4.47
C THR A 265 -4.42 24.79 -5.80
N GLU A 266 -3.79 25.69 -6.55
CA GLU A 266 -3.09 25.39 -7.82
C GLU A 266 -2.10 24.22 -7.64
N THR A 267 -1.45 24.13 -6.48
CA THR A 267 -0.50 23.05 -6.14
C THR A 267 -1.17 21.69 -6.04
N ALA A 268 -2.37 21.62 -5.45
CA ALA A 268 -3.12 20.37 -5.37
C ALA A 268 -3.58 19.92 -6.75
N GLN A 269 -4.07 20.84 -7.58
CA GLN A 269 -4.46 20.55 -8.96
C GLN A 269 -3.27 20.04 -9.80
N GLN A 270 -2.09 20.65 -9.65
CA GLN A 270 -0.88 20.18 -10.31
C GLN A 270 -0.49 18.77 -9.85
N MET A 271 -0.57 18.48 -8.55
CA MET A 271 -0.29 17.15 -8.04
C MET A 271 -1.24 16.10 -8.59
N TYR A 272 -2.53 16.41 -8.67
CA TYR A 272 -3.51 15.52 -9.28
C TYR A 272 -3.21 15.27 -10.76
N ALA A 273 -2.78 16.28 -11.51
CA ALA A 273 -2.39 16.11 -12.90
C ALA A 273 -1.20 15.15 -13.06
N TRP A 274 -0.25 15.14 -12.11
CA TRP A 274 0.89 14.24 -12.17
C TRP A 274 0.56 12.81 -11.71
N ILE A 275 -0.37 12.62 -10.77
CA ILE A 275 -0.75 11.29 -10.27
C ILE A 275 -1.87 10.63 -11.11
N SER A 276 -2.64 11.42 -11.86
CA SER A 276 -3.74 10.92 -12.70
C SER A 276 -3.33 9.77 -13.62
N PRO A 277 -2.18 9.81 -14.33
CA PRO A 277 -1.79 8.68 -15.18
C PRO A 277 -1.67 7.36 -14.42
N ALA A 278 -1.22 7.39 -13.17
CA ALA A 278 -1.12 6.19 -12.35
C ALA A 278 -2.50 5.70 -11.90
N ALA A 279 -3.43 6.60 -11.58
CA ALA A 279 -4.80 6.24 -11.25
C ALA A 279 -5.53 5.61 -12.45
N ASP A 280 -5.37 6.19 -13.64
CA ASP A 280 -5.96 5.68 -14.89
C ASP A 280 -5.43 4.27 -15.22
N GLN A 281 -4.12 4.05 -15.10
CA GLN A 281 -3.50 2.74 -15.28
C GLN A 281 -3.98 1.70 -14.24
N LEU A 282 -4.19 2.14 -12.99
CA LEU A 282 -4.74 1.27 -11.95
C LEU A 282 -6.15 0.82 -12.30
N ILE A 283 -7.00 1.73 -12.74
CA ILE A 283 -8.39 1.44 -13.14
C ILE A 283 -8.43 0.52 -14.37
N GLU A 284 -7.61 0.82 -15.38
CA GLU A 284 -7.51 -0.02 -16.58
C GLU A 284 -7.12 -1.45 -16.23
N LYS A 285 -6.14 -1.61 -15.34
CA LYS A 285 -5.59 -2.92 -14.98
C LYS A 285 -6.48 -3.72 -14.04
N MET A 286 -7.17 -3.06 -13.13
CA MET A 286 -8.03 -3.71 -12.13
C MET A 286 -9.48 -3.91 -12.58
N GLY A 287 -9.88 -3.25 -13.66
CA GLY A 287 -11.28 -3.15 -14.09
C GLY A 287 -12.11 -2.28 -13.15
N LYS A 288 -13.29 -1.92 -13.60
CA LYS A 288 -14.28 -1.20 -12.79
C LYS A 288 -14.89 -2.10 -11.74
#